data_0daac74b11b77d82b3962b41a8fc6ac5
#
_entry.id   0daac74b11b77d82b3962b41a8fc6ac5
#
_cell.length_a   1.000
_cell.length_b   1.000
_cell.length_c   1.000
_cell.angle_alpha   90.00
_cell.angle_beta   90.00
_cell.angle_gamma   90.00
#
_symmetry.space_group_name_H-M   'P 1'
#
loop_
_entity.id
_entity.type
_entity.pdbx_description
1 polymer ?
#
loop_
_entity_poly.entity_id
_entity_poly.type
_entity_poly.pdbx_seq_one_letter_code
_entity_poly.pdbx_strand_id
1 'polypeptide(L)'
;MMIEMDTESAFNRLVPRGSLQRFGLAGGFNSGIFFLLWEFLRLFLSDDSTGIRIAWGVAWGTTGFMAHFVHRWFTFDNRKSIQWTIGASFGAYIFSLVGSTYTIGLFATQPSGTLRWLGVANLLAWGIIIWAIMRLFV
;
A
#
# COMPACT_ATOMS: atom_id res chain seq x y z
N MET A 1 17.70 7.17 -27.96
CA MET A 1 18.54 6.44 -27.00
C MET A 1 19.26 7.36 -25.99
N MET A 2 19.96 8.39 -26.40
CA MET A 2 20.60 9.34 -25.47
C MET A 2 19.60 10.19 -24.66
N ILE A 3 18.48 10.60 -25.26
CA ILE A 3 17.42 11.38 -24.59
C ILE A 3 16.71 10.53 -23.53
N GLU A 4 16.53 9.25 -23.78
CA GLU A 4 15.85 8.32 -22.88
C GLU A 4 16.71 8.03 -21.63
N MET A 5 18.01 7.87 -21.81
CA MET A 5 18.97 7.71 -20.72
C MET A 5 19.05 8.98 -19.83
N ASP A 6 18.99 10.16 -20.42
CA ASP A 6 19.04 11.42 -19.68
C ASP A 6 17.78 11.68 -18.85
N THR A 7 16.60 11.31 -19.37
CA THR A 7 15.34 11.43 -18.63
C THR A 7 15.27 10.43 -17.46
N GLU A 8 15.71 9.19 -17.67
CA GLU A 8 15.76 8.19 -16.60
C GLU A 8 16.75 8.60 -15.50
N SER A 9 17.93 9.12 -15.88
CA SER A 9 18.92 9.62 -14.93
C SER A 9 18.41 10.83 -14.15
N ALA A 10 17.68 11.76 -14.79
CA ALA A 10 17.07 12.90 -14.14
C ALA A 10 15.97 12.48 -13.17
N PHE A 11 15.10 11.55 -13.57
CA PHE A 11 14.07 10.99 -12.72
C PHE A 11 14.65 10.30 -11.48
N ASN A 12 15.68 9.47 -11.66
CA ASN A 12 16.35 8.77 -10.55
C ASN A 12 17.04 9.72 -9.58
N ARG A 13 17.46 10.90 -10.02
CA ARG A 13 18.02 11.93 -9.15
C ARG A 13 16.95 12.65 -8.33
N LEU A 14 15.82 12.95 -8.95
CA LEU A 14 14.70 13.65 -8.28
C LEU A 14 13.92 12.72 -7.35
N VAL A 15 13.78 11.46 -7.73
CA VAL A 15 13.00 10.45 -7.00
C VAL A 15 13.84 9.18 -6.85
N PRO A 16 14.83 9.18 -5.93
CA PRO A 16 15.73 8.04 -5.77
C PRO A 16 15.02 6.76 -5.37
N ARG A 17 15.58 5.62 -5.76
CA ARG A 17 15.09 4.32 -5.31
C ARG A 17 15.17 4.22 -3.79
N GLY A 18 14.14 3.65 -3.17
CA GLY A 18 14.01 3.54 -1.71
C GLY A 18 13.49 4.80 -1.04
N SER A 19 13.28 5.91 -1.76
CA SER A 19 12.72 7.13 -1.20
C SER A 19 11.23 6.99 -0.91
N LEU A 20 10.75 7.77 0.06
CA LEU A 20 9.32 7.84 0.37
C LEU A 20 8.52 8.39 -0.81
N GLN A 21 9.08 9.33 -1.56
CA GLN A 21 8.43 9.90 -2.75
C GLN A 21 8.20 8.83 -3.82
N ARG A 22 9.19 8.00 -4.08
CA ARG A 22 9.07 6.91 -5.07
C ARG A 22 8.08 5.84 -4.61
N PHE A 23 8.10 5.52 -3.34
CA PHE A 23 7.09 4.65 -2.72
C PHE A 23 5.68 5.24 -2.86
N GLY A 24 5.54 6.55 -2.63
CA GLY A 24 4.27 7.26 -2.77
C GLY A 24 3.73 7.26 -4.20
N LEU A 25 4.59 7.41 -5.22
CA LEU A 25 4.18 7.33 -6.62
C LEU A 25 3.64 5.95 -6.98
N ALA A 26 4.37 4.89 -6.60
CA ALA A 26 3.92 3.51 -6.80
C ALA A 26 2.66 3.21 -6.00
N GLY A 27 2.65 3.65 -4.74
CA GLY A 27 1.54 3.45 -3.81
C GLY A 27 0.27 4.19 -4.24
N GLY A 28 0.40 5.34 -4.89
CA GLY A 28 -0.73 6.13 -5.37
C GLY A 28 -1.62 5.35 -6.34
N PHE A 29 -1.02 4.65 -7.29
CA PHE A 29 -1.75 3.79 -8.21
C PHE A 29 -2.43 2.62 -7.49
N ASN A 30 -1.69 1.93 -6.63
CA ASN A 30 -2.23 0.81 -5.85
C ASN A 30 -3.34 1.28 -4.90
N SER A 31 -3.20 2.47 -4.32
CA SER A 31 -4.19 3.06 -3.43
C SER A 31 -5.49 3.38 -4.16
N GLY A 32 -5.42 3.86 -5.39
CA GLY A 32 -6.60 4.08 -6.22
C GLY A 32 -7.40 2.80 -6.42
N ILE A 33 -6.73 1.71 -6.80
CA ILE A 33 -7.35 0.39 -6.96
C ILE A 33 -7.90 -0.11 -5.61
N PHE A 34 -7.14 0.04 -4.54
CA PHE A 34 -7.56 -0.34 -3.19
C PHE A 34 -8.87 0.35 -2.80
N PHE A 35 -8.96 1.67 -2.94
CA PHE A 35 -10.15 2.42 -2.55
C PHE A 35 -11.36 2.08 -3.41
N LEU A 36 -11.18 1.89 -4.71
CA LEU A 36 -12.26 1.45 -5.58
C LEU A 36 -12.80 0.09 -5.14
N LEU A 37 -11.91 -0.85 -4.82
CA LEU A 37 -12.30 -2.17 -4.35
C LEU A 37 -12.95 -2.12 -2.97
N TRP A 38 -12.43 -1.33 -2.04
CA TRP A 38 -13.00 -1.16 -0.70
C TRP A 38 -14.41 -0.58 -0.77
N GLU A 39 -14.61 0.50 -1.52
CA GLU A 39 -15.94 1.11 -1.71
C GLU A 39 -16.92 0.14 -2.40
N PHE A 40 -16.46 -0.60 -3.41
CA PHE A 40 -17.25 -1.61 -4.08
C PHE A 40 -17.71 -2.71 -3.12
N LEU A 41 -16.80 -3.26 -2.32
CA LEU A 41 -17.13 -4.33 -1.37
C LEU A 41 -18.08 -3.85 -0.28
N ARG A 42 -17.97 -2.61 0.15
CA ARG A 42 -18.87 -2.03 1.15
C ARG A 42 -20.32 -1.93 0.69
N LEU A 43 -20.57 -1.95 -0.61
CA LEU A 43 -21.95 -2.00 -1.13
C LEU A 43 -22.66 -3.32 -0.79
N PHE A 44 -21.92 -4.39 -0.56
CA PHE A 44 -22.45 -5.75 -0.35
C PHE A 44 -22.32 -6.24 1.10
N LEU A 45 -21.64 -5.48 1.95
CA LEU A 45 -21.36 -5.86 3.34
C LEU A 45 -22.07 -4.91 4.31
N SER A 46 -22.19 -5.33 5.56
CA SER A 46 -22.81 -4.52 6.61
C SER A 46 -21.96 -3.28 6.94
N ASP A 47 -22.64 -2.21 7.35
CA ASP A 47 -22.00 -0.93 7.73
C ASP A 47 -21.48 -0.90 9.18
N ASP A 48 -21.30 -2.05 9.79
CA ASP A 48 -20.69 -2.18 11.11
C ASP A 48 -19.18 -2.42 11.02
N SER A 49 -18.53 -2.51 12.16
CA SER A 49 -17.07 -2.73 12.22
C SER A 49 -16.65 -4.02 11.53
N THR A 50 -17.47 -5.06 11.57
CA THR A 50 -17.19 -6.35 10.92
C THR A 50 -17.20 -6.20 9.40
N GLY A 51 -18.24 -5.60 8.83
CA GLY A 51 -18.36 -5.40 7.39
C GLY A 51 -17.27 -4.48 6.84
N ILE A 52 -16.96 -3.38 7.54
CA ILE A 52 -15.92 -2.43 7.17
C ILE A 52 -14.55 -3.12 7.19
N ARG A 53 -14.25 -3.91 8.22
CA ARG A 53 -12.99 -4.64 8.33
C ARG A 53 -12.85 -5.72 7.27
N ILE A 54 -13.90 -6.47 6.98
CA ILE A 54 -13.87 -7.50 5.93
C ILE A 54 -13.56 -6.85 4.58
N ALA A 55 -14.28 -5.78 4.23
CA ALA A 55 -14.05 -5.05 2.97
C ALA A 55 -12.62 -4.52 2.88
N TRP A 56 -12.12 -3.93 3.96
CA TRP A 56 -10.75 -3.41 4.04
C TRP A 56 -9.71 -4.53 3.88
N GLY A 57 -9.85 -5.60 4.66
CA GLY A 57 -8.91 -6.73 4.64
C GLY A 57 -8.85 -7.41 3.29
N VAL A 58 -9.99 -7.63 2.63
CA VAL A 58 -10.04 -8.22 1.29
C VAL A 58 -9.39 -7.29 0.27
N ALA A 59 -9.70 -6.00 0.31
CA ALA A 59 -9.08 -5.01 -0.58
C ALA A 59 -7.56 -4.94 -0.39
N TRP A 60 -7.10 -4.89 0.85
CA TRP A 60 -5.67 -4.84 1.19
C TRP A 60 -4.95 -6.12 0.74
N GLY A 61 -5.49 -7.29 1.07
CA GLY A 61 -4.89 -8.56 0.68
C GLY A 61 -4.82 -8.74 -0.84
N THR A 62 -5.88 -8.37 -1.55
CA THR A 62 -5.94 -8.49 -3.02
C THR A 62 -4.92 -7.56 -3.70
N THR A 63 -4.81 -6.32 -3.25
CA THR A 63 -3.88 -5.35 -3.85
C THR A 63 -2.44 -5.52 -3.36
N GLY A 64 -2.25 -6.09 -2.16
CA GLY A 64 -0.92 -6.23 -1.55
C GLY A 64 0.02 -7.13 -2.35
N PHE A 65 -0.50 -8.20 -2.93
CA PHE A 65 0.31 -9.10 -3.76
C PHE A 65 0.86 -8.37 -5.00
N MET A 66 0.02 -7.61 -5.68
CA MET A 66 0.45 -6.79 -6.82
C MET A 66 1.43 -5.70 -6.36
N ALA A 67 1.17 -5.09 -5.23
CA ALA A 67 2.02 -4.04 -4.66
C ALA A 67 3.45 -4.52 -4.40
N HIS A 68 3.65 -5.79 -4.01
CA HIS A 68 4.98 -6.36 -3.82
C HIS A 68 5.86 -6.18 -5.07
N PHE A 69 5.35 -6.58 -6.24
CA PHE A 69 6.12 -6.52 -7.48
C PHE A 69 6.35 -5.07 -7.92
N VAL A 70 5.35 -4.22 -7.79
CA VAL A 70 5.48 -2.79 -8.12
C VAL A 70 6.58 -2.15 -7.26
N HIS A 71 6.55 -2.36 -5.95
CA HIS A 71 7.55 -1.78 -5.06
C HIS A 71 8.94 -2.39 -5.24
N ARG A 72 9.03 -3.69 -5.51
CA ARG A 72 10.31 -4.33 -5.79
C ARG A 72 10.99 -3.73 -7.03
N TRP A 73 10.23 -3.57 -8.11
CA TRP A 73 10.77 -3.14 -9.39
C TRP A 73 10.92 -1.62 -9.51
N PHE A 74 9.99 -0.88 -8.96
CA PHE A 74 9.94 0.56 -9.13
C PHE A 74 10.52 1.32 -7.94
N THR A 75 10.18 0.92 -6.71
CA THR A 75 10.50 1.70 -5.50
C THR A 75 11.85 1.33 -4.92
N PHE A 76 12.12 0.04 -4.76
CA PHE A 76 13.30 -0.46 -4.06
C PHE A 76 14.31 -1.07 -5.02
N ASP A 77 15.50 -1.37 -4.46
CA ASP A 77 16.56 -2.06 -5.18
C ASP A 77 16.23 -3.55 -5.33
N ASN A 78 16.21 -4.06 -6.56
CA ASN A 78 15.87 -5.44 -6.85
C ASN A 78 17.08 -6.40 -6.82
N ARG A 79 18.20 -6.00 -6.21
CA ARG A 79 19.41 -6.84 -6.11
C ARG A 79 19.26 -8.01 -5.15
N LYS A 80 18.40 -7.92 -4.13
CA LYS A 80 18.15 -9.01 -3.19
C LYS A 80 17.38 -10.13 -3.89
N SER A 81 17.54 -11.37 -3.42
CA SER A 81 16.85 -12.53 -4.00
C SER A 81 15.34 -12.38 -3.91
N ILE A 82 14.61 -12.94 -4.89
CA ILE A 82 13.15 -12.88 -4.90
C ILE A 82 12.54 -13.64 -3.72
N GLN A 83 13.15 -14.76 -3.31
CA GLN A 83 12.72 -15.53 -2.15
C GLN A 83 12.80 -14.70 -0.87
N TRP A 84 13.91 -13.99 -0.68
CA TRP A 84 14.07 -13.09 0.46
C TRP A 84 13.05 -11.96 0.45
N THR A 85 12.89 -11.27 -0.68
CA THR A 85 11.98 -10.13 -0.77
C THR A 85 10.52 -10.52 -0.63
N ILE A 86 10.11 -11.68 -1.15
CA ILE A 86 8.76 -12.22 -0.95
C ILE A 86 8.53 -12.53 0.52
N GLY A 87 9.46 -13.19 1.18
CA GLY A 87 9.33 -13.55 2.60
C GLY A 87 9.23 -12.31 3.50
N ALA A 88 10.12 -11.33 3.30
CA ALA A 88 10.11 -10.08 4.05
C ALA A 88 8.85 -9.27 3.79
N SER A 89 8.43 -9.16 2.52
CA SER A 89 7.21 -8.45 2.14
C SER A 89 5.96 -9.14 2.68
N PHE A 90 5.91 -10.46 2.66
CA PHE A 90 4.80 -11.22 3.20
C PHE A 90 4.60 -10.93 4.70
N GLY A 91 5.69 -10.91 5.47
CA GLY A 91 5.65 -10.53 6.89
C GLY A 91 5.14 -9.10 7.09
N ALA A 92 5.66 -8.14 6.32
CA ALA A 92 5.24 -6.75 6.37
C ALA A 92 3.76 -6.60 5.99
N TYR A 93 3.31 -7.29 4.95
CA TYR A 93 1.91 -7.22 4.51
C TYR A 93 0.95 -7.86 5.50
N ILE A 94 1.29 -8.99 6.11
CA ILE A 94 0.46 -9.59 7.15
C ILE A 94 0.37 -8.66 8.36
N PHE A 95 1.48 -8.10 8.80
CA PHE A 95 1.50 -7.15 9.90
C PHE A 95 0.61 -5.93 9.61
N SER A 96 0.74 -5.35 8.43
CA SER A 96 -0.06 -4.20 8.03
C SER A 96 -1.52 -4.55 7.76
N LEU A 97 -1.79 -5.75 7.22
CA LEU A 97 -3.15 -6.23 7.02
C LEU A 97 -3.90 -6.32 8.35
N VAL A 98 -3.31 -6.96 9.34
CA VAL A 98 -3.91 -7.09 10.67
C VAL A 98 -4.05 -5.73 11.34
N GLY A 99 -2.99 -4.94 11.36
CA GLY A 99 -2.98 -3.63 12.01
C GLY A 99 -3.93 -2.63 11.37
N SER A 100 -3.88 -2.49 10.05
CA SER A 100 -4.74 -1.53 9.34
C SER A 100 -6.21 -1.92 9.37
N THR A 101 -6.51 -3.20 9.29
CA THR A 101 -7.87 -3.74 9.40
C THR A 101 -8.45 -3.50 10.79
N TYR A 102 -7.66 -3.71 11.82
CA TYR A 102 -8.05 -3.40 13.19
C TYR A 102 -8.34 -1.91 13.36
N THR A 103 -7.42 -1.05 12.94
CA THR A 103 -7.53 0.40 13.16
C THR A 103 -8.69 1.03 12.39
N ILE A 104 -8.96 0.60 11.14
CA ILE A 104 -10.10 1.13 10.39
C ILE A 104 -11.43 0.82 11.07
N GLY A 105 -11.55 -0.34 11.69
CA GLY A 105 -12.76 -0.74 12.39
C GLY A 105 -13.07 0.07 13.64
N LEU A 106 -12.07 0.73 14.23
CA LEU A 106 -12.26 1.65 15.35
C LEU A 106 -13.09 2.89 14.97
N PHE A 107 -13.14 3.22 13.68
CA PHE A 107 -13.87 4.37 13.15
C PHE A 107 -15.21 4.01 12.53
N ALA A 108 -15.69 2.78 12.72
CA ALA A 108 -16.89 2.25 12.08
C ALA A 108 -18.17 3.03 12.37
N THR A 109 -18.24 3.71 13.53
CA THR A 109 -19.39 4.52 13.93
C THR A 109 -19.42 5.90 13.29
N GLN A 110 -18.37 6.29 12.59
CA GLN A 110 -18.30 7.60 11.95
C GLN A 110 -19.17 7.65 10.69
N PRO A 111 -19.72 8.83 10.33
CA PRO A 111 -20.44 8.96 9.06
C PRO A 111 -19.60 8.55 7.85
N SER A 112 -20.24 8.08 6.80
CA SER A 112 -19.59 7.51 5.62
C SER A 112 -18.54 8.44 5.00
N GLY A 113 -18.81 9.75 4.92
CA GLY A 113 -17.84 10.72 4.41
C GLY A 113 -16.62 10.87 5.31
N THR A 114 -16.81 10.93 6.62
CA THR A 114 -15.72 10.97 7.61
C THR A 114 -14.91 9.67 7.59
N LEU A 115 -15.58 8.53 7.52
CA LEU A 115 -14.92 7.22 7.44
C LEU A 115 -14.01 7.13 6.21
N ARG A 116 -14.43 7.68 5.09
CA ARG A 116 -13.62 7.69 3.86
C ARG A 116 -12.31 8.44 4.06
N TRP A 117 -12.34 9.62 4.68
CA TRP A 117 -11.14 10.39 4.98
C TRP A 117 -10.27 9.73 6.05
N LEU A 118 -10.87 9.12 7.05
CA LEU A 118 -10.14 8.30 8.04
C LEU A 118 -9.50 7.09 7.38
N GLY A 119 -10.14 6.51 6.37
CA GLY A 119 -9.56 5.46 5.54
C GLY A 119 -8.30 5.93 4.80
N VAL A 120 -8.33 7.13 4.22
CA VAL A 120 -7.14 7.73 3.60
C VAL A 120 -6.02 7.89 4.62
N ALA A 121 -6.32 8.44 5.79
CA ALA A 121 -5.34 8.63 6.86
C ALA A 121 -4.77 7.29 7.35
N ASN A 122 -5.62 6.28 7.53
CA ASN A 122 -5.22 4.93 7.92
C ASN A 122 -4.29 4.30 6.88
N LEU A 123 -4.64 4.41 5.60
CA LEU A 123 -3.81 3.92 4.50
C LEU A 123 -2.44 4.58 4.49
N LEU A 124 -2.38 5.91 4.62
CA LEU A 124 -1.12 6.65 4.63
C LEU A 124 -0.25 6.28 5.83
N ALA A 125 -0.84 6.18 7.02
CA ALA A 125 -0.10 5.81 8.23
C ALA A 125 0.53 4.41 8.11
N TRP A 126 -0.25 3.43 7.71
CA TRP A 126 0.23 2.06 7.52
C TRP A 126 1.14 1.94 6.31
N GLY A 127 0.92 2.74 5.27
CA GLY A 127 1.81 2.83 4.12
C GLY A 127 3.22 3.29 4.51
N ILE A 128 3.35 4.27 5.37
CA ILE A 128 4.64 4.74 5.89
C ILE A 128 5.32 3.64 6.71
N ILE A 129 4.56 2.92 7.54
CA ILE A 129 5.08 1.79 8.34
C ILE A 129 5.60 0.68 7.42
N ILE A 130 4.84 0.31 6.40
CA ILE A 130 5.27 -0.69 5.40
C ILE A 130 6.53 -0.21 4.68
N TRP A 131 6.54 1.03 4.22
CA TRP A 131 7.72 1.58 3.56
C TRP A 131 8.98 1.46 4.42
N ALA A 132 8.88 1.81 5.69
CA ALA A 132 10.01 1.72 6.61
C ALA A 132 10.49 0.27 6.77
N ILE A 133 9.57 -0.68 6.93
CA ILE A 133 9.90 -2.11 7.04
C ILE A 133 10.52 -2.61 5.73
N MET A 134 9.91 -2.31 4.59
CA MET A 134 10.39 -2.79 3.30
C MET A 134 11.74 -2.17 2.95
N ARG A 135 11.99 -0.92 3.31
CA ARG A 135 13.29 -0.29 3.11
C ARG A 135 14.41 -1.00 3.84
N LEU A 136 14.12 -1.56 5.01
CA LEU A 136 15.12 -2.30 5.80
C LEU A 136 15.35 -3.72 5.26
N PHE A 137 14.31 -4.39 4.75
CA PHE A 137 14.35 -5.83 4.45
C PHE A 137 14.17 -6.19 2.98
N VAL A 138 13.66 -5.29 2.17
CA VAL A 138 13.44 -5.48 0.74
C VAL A 138 14.28 -4.55 -0.09
#